data_ca53baab204192ca240c1b1524a46c73
#
_entry.id   ca53baab204192ca240c1b1524a46c73
#
_cell.length_a   1.000
_cell.length_b   1.000
_cell.length_c   1.000
_cell.angle_alpha   90.00
_cell.angle_beta   90.00
_cell.angle_gamma   90.00
#
_symmetry.space_group_name_H-M   'P 1'
#
loop_
_entity.id
_entity.type
_entity.pdbx_description
1 polymer ?
#
loop_
_entity_poly.entity_id
_entity_poly.type
_entity_poly.pdbx_seq_one_letter_code
_entity_poly.pdbx_strand_id
1 'polypeptide(L)'
;MKNNYQIQNKCPVCENEKDIFYLDNYRLHLEEDNFFFNNLKLFKCNICETGFAYPMPELKNLSEFYKNTYRSSDRPPWWTSKIYDNKHVSYLEDKNLSLLQYLTTFVNITEIENIFDFGAGYGDLGFVLKKKKPSISLDCSENDKECEKILIERGYNNFRNIEDTNCKYDLILAIHSLEHLTNTKIFINFKKLLKPNGLIFFEVPNSSQEYFSKRIYDSPHLIFFTKKSFEKIGLKYNLKLINITTTSYSMYDSFKFQKQSQDLYKKLNNGIFKLKYIKNFVKNITPKIFLKFRRDYLKLKKINDDFRLNHFINNSNDSWCVRGIFKMND
;
A
#
# COMPACT_ATOMS: atom_id res chain seq x y z
N MET A 1 -9.42 -30.26 -20.68
CA MET A 1 -10.51 -30.59 -19.76
C MET A 1 -10.69 -29.39 -18.85
N LYS A 2 -11.79 -28.64 -18.98
CA LYS A 2 -12.12 -27.55 -18.05
C LYS A 2 -12.64 -28.22 -16.78
N ASN A 3 -11.84 -28.20 -15.73
CA ASN A 3 -12.31 -28.62 -14.41
C ASN A 3 -13.38 -27.63 -13.95
N ASN A 4 -14.63 -28.01 -14.12
CA ASN A 4 -15.78 -27.32 -13.53
C ASN A 4 -15.78 -27.56 -12.02
N TYR A 5 -14.94 -26.85 -11.29
CA TYR A 5 -15.17 -26.66 -9.87
C TYR A 5 -16.33 -25.67 -9.74
N GLN A 6 -17.52 -26.18 -9.44
CA GLN A 6 -18.58 -25.33 -8.89
C GLN A 6 -18.12 -24.90 -7.50
N ILE A 7 -17.46 -23.76 -7.45
CA ILE A 7 -17.01 -23.17 -6.22
C ILE A 7 -18.14 -22.21 -5.80
N GLN A 8 -18.78 -22.45 -4.68
CA GLN A 8 -19.70 -21.50 -4.03
C GLN A 8 -18.94 -20.26 -3.53
N ASN A 9 -18.30 -19.55 -4.43
CA ASN A 9 -17.49 -18.39 -4.10
C ASN A 9 -18.24 -17.14 -4.46
N LYS A 10 -18.35 -16.28 -3.47
CA LYS A 10 -18.94 -14.96 -3.61
C LYS A 10 -17.83 -13.92 -3.74
N CYS A 11 -17.92 -13.07 -4.74
CA CYS A 11 -16.98 -11.96 -4.89
C CYS A 11 -17.02 -11.06 -3.63
N PRO A 12 -15.88 -10.79 -2.96
CA PRO A 12 -15.87 -10.00 -1.73
C PRO A 12 -16.28 -8.54 -1.93
N VAL A 13 -16.30 -8.05 -3.16
CA VAL A 13 -16.66 -6.68 -3.52
C VAL A 13 -18.13 -6.57 -3.93
N CYS A 14 -18.52 -7.18 -5.05
CA CYS A 14 -19.87 -7.00 -5.62
C CYS A 14 -20.85 -8.12 -5.27
N GLU A 15 -20.41 -9.12 -4.51
CA GLU A 15 -21.20 -10.27 -4.06
C GLU A 15 -21.76 -11.18 -5.16
N ASN A 16 -21.30 -11.00 -6.41
CA ASN A 16 -21.65 -11.89 -7.51
C ASN A 16 -21.11 -13.32 -7.26
N GLU A 17 -21.87 -14.32 -7.66
CA GLU A 17 -21.53 -15.74 -7.50
C GLU A 17 -21.40 -16.48 -8.85
N LYS A 18 -21.88 -15.89 -9.93
CA LYS A 18 -22.02 -16.59 -11.23
C LYS A 18 -20.86 -16.38 -12.19
N ASP A 19 -20.30 -15.18 -12.21
CA ASP A 19 -19.26 -14.77 -13.17
C ASP A 19 -17.87 -14.70 -12.52
N ILE A 20 -17.53 -15.75 -11.79
CA ILE A 20 -16.25 -15.92 -11.12
C ILE A 20 -15.50 -17.06 -11.79
N PHE A 21 -14.25 -16.82 -12.11
CA PHE A 21 -13.39 -17.85 -12.69
C PHE A 21 -12.06 -17.97 -11.98
N TYR A 22 -11.53 -19.17 -11.99
CA TYR A 22 -10.18 -19.45 -11.51
C TYR A 22 -9.15 -18.75 -12.40
N LEU A 23 -8.24 -17.99 -11.80
CA LEU A 23 -7.20 -17.27 -12.52
C LEU A 23 -5.86 -17.99 -12.44
N ASP A 24 -5.40 -18.33 -11.23
CA ASP A 24 -4.10 -18.99 -11.00
C ASP A 24 -3.99 -19.49 -9.55
N ASN A 25 -2.89 -20.18 -9.22
CA ASN A 25 -2.51 -20.43 -7.84
C ASN A 25 -2.06 -19.14 -7.16
N TYR A 26 -2.37 -19.03 -5.88
CA TYR A 26 -1.89 -17.93 -5.06
C TYR A 26 -0.40 -18.11 -4.77
N ARG A 27 0.41 -17.08 -5.00
CA ARG A 27 1.87 -17.12 -4.91
C ARG A 27 2.32 -16.48 -3.61
N LEU A 28 3.11 -17.21 -2.84
CA LEU A 28 3.67 -16.71 -1.58
C LEU A 28 4.89 -15.83 -1.84
N HIS A 29 5.07 -14.82 -1.01
CA HIS A 29 6.25 -13.95 -1.04
C HIS A 29 7.43 -14.55 -0.28
N LEU A 30 7.16 -15.11 0.90
CA LEU A 30 8.14 -15.76 1.77
C LEU A 30 7.66 -17.16 2.16
N GLU A 31 8.56 -18.03 2.58
CA GLU A 31 8.21 -19.37 3.05
C GLU A 31 7.33 -19.34 4.30
N GLU A 32 7.57 -18.38 5.20
CA GLU A 32 6.76 -18.20 6.42
C GLU A 32 5.31 -17.83 6.11
N ASP A 33 5.03 -17.22 4.97
CA ASP A 33 3.68 -16.90 4.52
C ASP A 33 2.84 -18.18 4.33
N ASN A 34 3.48 -19.32 4.12
CA ASN A 34 2.80 -20.60 3.94
C ASN A 34 1.95 -21.00 5.16
N PHE A 35 2.33 -20.59 6.35
CA PHE A 35 1.54 -20.86 7.57
C PHE A 35 0.19 -20.15 7.53
N PHE A 36 0.12 -18.98 6.93
CA PHE A 36 -1.07 -18.11 6.94
C PHE A 36 -1.87 -18.16 5.64
N PHE A 37 -1.21 -18.41 4.50
CA PHE A 37 -1.78 -18.26 3.16
C PHE A 37 -1.65 -19.53 2.31
N ASN A 38 -1.46 -20.70 2.94
CA ASN A 38 -1.36 -21.96 2.21
C ASN A 38 -2.67 -22.31 1.52
N ASN A 39 -2.56 -23.08 0.44
CA ASN A 39 -3.71 -23.62 -0.32
C ASN A 39 -4.68 -22.58 -0.89
N LEU A 40 -4.33 -21.31 -0.87
CA LEU A 40 -5.12 -20.28 -1.52
C LEU A 40 -5.01 -20.39 -3.04
N LYS A 41 -6.10 -20.06 -3.69
CA LYS A 41 -6.19 -19.91 -5.13
C LYS A 41 -6.67 -18.51 -5.46
N LEU A 42 -6.29 -18.03 -6.64
CA LEU A 42 -6.67 -16.72 -7.10
C LEU A 42 -7.85 -16.84 -8.07
N PHE A 43 -8.88 -16.05 -7.80
CA PHE A 43 -10.09 -15.96 -8.62
C PHE A 43 -10.28 -14.53 -9.11
N LYS A 44 -11.04 -14.37 -10.18
CA LYS A 44 -11.43 -13.06 -10.70
C LYS A 44 -12.92 -13.01 -10.98
N CYS A 45 -13.55 -11.91 -10.60
CA CYS A 45 -14.92 -11.59 -10.91
C CYS A 45 -15.01 -10.77 -12.20
N ASN A 46 -15.78 -11.23 -13.20
CA ASN A 46 -15.96 -10.49 -14.46
C ASN A 46 -16.83 -9.24 -14.30
N ILE A 47 -17.70 -9.19 -13.27
CA ILE A 47 -18.63 -8.08 -13.09
C ILE A 47 -17.92 -6.82 -12.59
N CYS A 48 -17.04 -6.94 -11.59
CA CYS A 48 -16.33 -5.80 -11.00
C CYS A 48 -14.82 -5.84 -11.25
N GLU A 49 -14.33 -6.82 -12.01
CA GLU A 49 -12.93 -7.03 -12.36
C GLU A 49 -11.99 -7.25 -11.15
N THR A 50 -12.55 -7.45 -9.97
CA THR A 50 -11.79 -7.72 -8.74
C THR A 50 -11.19 -9.11 -8.79
N GLY A 51 -9.89 -9.21 -8.55
CA GLY A 51 -9.24 -10.45 -8.18
C GLY A 51 -9.36 -10.70 -6.67
N PHE A 52 -9.40 -11.96 -6.25
CA PHE A 52 -9.42 -12.29 -4.83
C PHE A 52 -8.88 -13.69 -4.55
N ALA A 53 -8.29 -13.82 -3.36
CA ALA A 53 -7.84 -15.10 -2.84
C ALA A 53 -9.03 -15.93 -2.32
N TYR A 54 -8.96 -17.25 -2.44
CA TYR A 54 -9.93 -18.15 -1.87
C TYR A 54 -9.31 -19.55 -1.60
N PRO A 55 -9.67 -20.21 -0.46
CA PRO A 55 -10.55 -19.71 0.61
C PRO A 55 -9.92 -18.49 1.31
N MET A 56 -10.76 -17.59 1.85
CA MET A 56 -10.22 -16.48 2.65
C MET A 56 -9.64 -17.02 3.96
N PRO A 57 -8.45 -16.54 4.39
CA PRO A 57 -7.89 -16.90 5.69
C PRO A 57 -8.81 -16.48 6.84
N GLU A 58 -8.74 -17.20 7.94
CA GLU A 58 -9.45 -16.82 9.16
C GLU A 58 -8.93 -15.50 9.72
N LEU A 59 -9.82 -14.65 10.24
CA LEU A 59 -9.44 -13.35 10.80
C LEU A 59 -8.41 -13.45 11.94
N LYS A 60 -8.50 -14.52 12.74
CA LYS A 60 -7.51 -14.78 13.81
C LYS A 60 -6.11 -14.97 13.24
N ASN A 61 -5.96 -15.75 12.19
CA ASN A 61 -4.68 -16.00 11.53
C ASN A 61 -4.12 -14.74 10.88
N LEU A 62 -4.98 -13.92 10.26
CA LEU A 62 -4.58 -12.64 9.70
C LEU A 62 -4.12 -11.66 10.79
N SER A 63 -4.84 -11.59 11.91
CA SER A 63 -4.44 -10.75 13.04
C SER A 63 -3.06 -11.17 13.59
N GLU A 64 -2.83 -12.47 13.73
CA GLU A 64 -1.53 -13.01 14.16
C GLU A 64 -0.41 -12.66 13.17
N PHE A 65 -0.68 -12.82 11.87
CA PHE A 65 0.25 -12.48 10.80
C PHE A 65 0.69 -11.02 10.86
N TYR A 66 -0.27 -10.08 10.91
CA TYR A 66 0.05 -8.64 10.93
C TYR A 66 0.71 -8.20 12.23
N LYS A 67 0.39 -8.86 13.35
CA LYS A 67 0.95 -8.53 14.66
C LYS A 67 2.40 -8.98 14.82
N ASN A 68 2.77 -10.15 14.28
CA ASN A 68 4.01 -10.81 14.64
C ASN A 68 4.93 -11.16 13.45
N THR A 69 4.40 -11.23 12.23
CA THR A 69 5.15 -11.76 11.07
C THR A 69 5.33 -10.74 9.94
N TYR A 70 4.35 -9.90 9.69
CA TYR A 70 4.32 -9.03 8.50
C TYR A 70 5.57 -8.15 8.34
N ARG A 71 6.10 -7.60 9.42
CA ARG A 71 7.29 -6.74 9.42
C ARG A 71 8.55 -7.44 9.90
N SER A 72 8.60 -8.76 9.77
CA SER A 72 9.82 -9.54 10.12
C SER A 72 11.04 -9.00 9.37
N SER A 73 12.23 -9.27 9.96
CA SER A 73 13.51 -8.80 9.43
C SER A 73 13.82 -9.31 8.00
N ASP A 74 13.18 -10.40 7.59
CA ASP A 74 13.45 -11.07 6.32
C ASP A 74 12.69 -10.44 5.14
N ARG A 75 11.68 -9.59 5.42
CA ARG A 75 11.03 -8.82 4.36
C ARG A 75 11.92 -7.69 3.85
N PRO A 76 12.00 -7.50 2.53
CA PRO A 76 12.85 -6.45 1.96
C PRO A 76 12.51 -5.07 2.53
N PRO A 77 13.51 -4.26 2.90
CA PRO A 77 13.29 -2.97 3.59
C PRO A 77 12.51 -1.93 2.78
N TRP A 78 12.37 -2.11 1.50
CA TRP A 78 11.65 -1.18 0.62
C TRP A 78 10.13 -1.45 0.55
N TRP A 79 9.65 -2.58 1.08
CA TRP A 79 8.22 -2.85 1.33
C TRP A 79 7.79 -2.40 2.72
N THR A 80 8.70 -2.52 3.65
CA THR A 80 8.50 -2.00 4.99
C THR A 80 9.22 -0.67 5.02
N SER A 81 8.53 0.41 5.27
CA SER A 81 9.14 1.72 5.54
C SER A 81 9.99 1.64 6.80
N LYS A 82 11.10 0.87 6.76
CA LYS A 82 12.07 0.85 7.86
C LYS A 82 12.68 2.23 7.93
N ILE A 83 12.47 2.89 9.05
CA ILE A 83 13.19 4.09 9.40
C ILE A 83 14.60 3.63 9.76
N TYR A 84 15.53 3.82 8.83
CA TYR A 84 16.95 3.69 9.13
C TYR A 84 17.43 5.00 9.75
N ASP A 85 17.85 4.96 11.01
CA ASP A 85 18.46 6.09 11.74
C ASP A 85 17.65 7.40 11.71
N ASN A 86 16.31 7.33 11.88
CA ASN A 86 15.40 8.47 11.80
C ASN A 86 15.39 9.22 10.44
N LYS A 87 16.02 8.64 9.42
CA LYS A 87 15.97 9.18 8.07
C LYS A 87 15.00 8.38 7.23
N HIS A 88 13.89 9.02 6.85
CA HIS A 88 13.04 8.48 5.80
C HIS A 88 13.86 8.28 4.54
N VAL A 89 13.70 7.13 3.91
CA VAL A 89 14.16 6.95 2.53
C VAL A 89 13.42 8.00 1.69
N SER A 90 14.15 8.81 0.94
CA SER A 90 13.60 9.91 0.12
C SER A 90 12.39 9.51 -0.74
N TYR A 91 12.30 8.25 -1.13
CA TYR A 91 11.18 7.64 -1.83
C TYR A 91 9.83 7.78 -1.12
N LEU A 92 9.79 7.57 0.22
CA LEU A 92 8.54 7.68 0.97
C LEU A 92 8.06 9.12 1.10
N GLU A 93 8.99 10.07 1.19
CA GLU A 93 8.63 11.50 1.20
C GLU A 93 7.94 11.88 -0.10
N ASP A 94 8.43 11.44 -1.25
CA ASP A 94 7.84 11.77 -2.55
C ASP A 94 6.51 11.08 -2.79
N LYS A 95 6.36 9.83 -2.36
CA LYS A 95 5.09 9.14 -2.39
C LYS A 95 4.05 9.94 -1.59
N ASN A 96 4.40 10.35 -0.38
CA ASN A 96 3.49 11.11 0.48
C ASN A 96 3.19 12.52 -0.06
N LEU A 97 4.15 13.17 -0.71
CA LEU A 97 3.91 14.43 -1.42
C LEU A 97 2.95 14.22 -2.60
N SER A 98 3.08 13.14 -3.34
CA SER A 98 2.14 12.78 -4.41
C SER A 98 0.72 12.54 -3.89
N LEU A 99 0.60 11.78 -2.79
CA LEU A 99 -0.69 11.56 -2.12
C LEU A 99 -1.31 12.87 -1.65
N LEU A 100 -0.50 13.73 -1.01
CA LEU A 100 -0.91 15.04 -0.53
C LEU A 100 -1.38 15.93 -1.68
N GLN A 101 -0.64 16.02 -2.77
CA GLN A 101 -1.02 16.86 -3.93
C GLN A 101 -2.34 16.40 -4.53
N TYR A 102 -2.54 15.09 -4.70
CA TYR A 102 -3.80 14.58 -5.18
C TYR A 102 -4.95 14.90 -4.20
N LEU A 103 -4.75 14.65 -2.91
CA LEU A 103 -5.75 14.91 -1.89
C LEU A 103 -6.17 16.38 -1.87
N THR A 104 -5.21 17.30 -1.92
CA THR A 104 -5.45 18.77 -1.89
C THR A 104 -6.19 19.31 -3.11
N THR A 105 -6.30 18.53 -4.18
CA THR A 105 -7.15 18.88 -5.33
C THR A 105 -8.64 18.82 -4.96
N PHE A 106 -9.01 18.01 -3.99
CA PHE A 106 -10.39 17.74 -3.61
C PHE A 106 -10.73 18.19 -2.19
N VAL A 107 -9.72 18.45 -1.38
CA VAL A 107 -9.86 18.71 0.06
C VAL A 107 -9.12 19.96 0.45
N ASN A 108 -9.82 20.87 1.11
CA ASN A 108 -9.20 22.01 1.77
C ASN A 108 -8.64 21.56 3.14
N ILE A 109 -7.32 21.42 3.25
CA ILE A 109 -6.67 20.94 4.48
C ILE A 109 -6.99 21.86 5.67
N THR A 110 -7.25 23.16 5.44
CA THR A 110 -7.54 24.10 6.53
C THR A 110 -8.85 23.79 7.24
N GLU A 111 -9.75 23.03 6.60
CA GLU A 111 -11.05 22.62 7.15
C GLU A 111 -11.01 21.25 7.85
N ILE A 112 -9.93 20.50 7.68
CA ILE A 112 -9.77 19.17 8.29
C ILE A 112 -9.30 19.33 9.74
N GLU A 113 -10.03 18.78 10.70
CA GLU A 113 -9.69 18.78 12.12
C GLU A 113 -9.33 17.38 12.61
N ASN A 114 -10.10 16.37 12.20
CA ASN A 114 -9.97 15.01 12.71
C ASN A 114 -9.76 14.03 11.56
N ILE A 115 -8.69 13.25 11.62
CA ILE A 115 -8.34 12.23 10.65
C ILE A 115 -8.31 10.87 11.33
N PHE A 116 -8.88 9.87 10.68
CA PHE A 116 -8.70 8.47 11.03
C PHE A 116 -7.87 7.76 9.95
N ASP A 117 -6.76 7.16 10.35
CA ASP A 117 -5.84 6.45 9.45
C ASP A 117 -5.99 4.93 9.64
N PHE A 118 -6.66 4.28 8.68
CA PHE A 118 -6.97 2.86 8.74
C PHE A 118 -5.82 2.02 8.20
N GLY A 119 -5.25 1.17 9.07
CA GLY A 119 -4.04 0.41 8.76
C GLY A 119 -2.86 1.36 8.55
N ALA A 120 -2.65 2.26 9.50
CA ALA A 120 -1.75 3.41 9.35
C ALA A 120 -0.30 3.04 9.05
N GLY A 121 0.16 1.84 9.42
CA GLY A 121 1.56 1.49 9.36
C GLY A 121 2.38 2.49 10.18
N TYR A 122 3.31 3.17 9.54
CA TYR A 122 4.06 4.25 10.19
C TYR A 122 3.37 5.62 10.12
N GLY A 123 2.17 5.72 9.54
CA GLY A 123 1.38 6.96 9.53
C GLY A 123 1.98 8.09 8.68
N ASP A 124 2.63 7.75 7.58
CA ASP A 124 3.40 8.70 6.79
C ASP A 124 2.56 9.86 6.26
N LEU A 125 1.38 9.59 5.66
CA LEU A 125 0.52 10.64 5.10
C LEU A 125 -0.11 11.49 6.19
N GLY A 126 -0.61 10.88 7.27
CA GLY A 126 -1.17 11.61 8.42
C GLY A 126 -0.14 12.56 9.03
N PHE A 127 1.11 12.11 9.16
CA PHE A 127 2.21 12.95 9.64
C PHE A 127 2.50 14.14 8.72
N VAL A 128 2.49 13.94 7.39
CA VAL A 128 2.67 15.05 6.43
C VAL A 128 1.51 16.04 6.53
N LEU A 129 0.28 15.58 6.69
CA LEU A 129 -0.90 16.43 6.90
C LEU A 129 -0.78 17.23 8.20
N LYS A 130 -0.38 16.59 9.30
CA LYS A 130 -0.16 17.25 10.59
C LYS A 130 0.98 18.28 10.55
N LYS A 131 2.04 18.04 9.79
CA LYS A 131 3.08 19.04 9.54
C LYS A 131 2.55 20.27 8.80
N LYS A 132 1.58 20.10 7.90
CA LYS A 132 0.95 21.22 7.18
C LYS A 132 -0.04 21.98 8.03
N LYS A 133 -0.79 21.29 8.90
CA LYS A 133 -1.73 21.86 9.85
C LYS A 133 -1.56 21.19 11.22
N PRO A 134 -0.75 21.75 12.14
CA PRO A 134 -0.42 21.13 13.43
C PRO A 134 -1.62 20.86 14.35
N SER A 135 -2.73 21.58 14.17
CA SER A 135 -3.96 21.39 14.94
C SER A 135 -4.74 20.12 14.58
N ILE A 136 -4.41 19.41 13.49
CA ILE A 136 -5.09 18.17 13.12
C ILE A 136 -4.92 17.13 14.22
N SER A 137 -6.04 16.53 14.63
CA SER A 137 -6.06 15.34 15.49
C SER A 137 -5.96 14.08 14.60
N LEU A 138 -5.03 13.19 14.96
CA LEU A 138 -4.80 11.93 14.25
C LEU A 138 -5.16 10.77 15.17
N ASP A 139 -6.14 9.97 14.76
CA ASP A 139 -6.43 8.66 15.31
C ASP A 139 -6.12 7.59 14.25
N CYS A 140 -5.83 6.37 14.68
CA CYS A 140 -5.54 5.29 13.75
C CYS A 140 -6.02 3.92 14.25
N SER A 141 -6.07 2.97 13.33
CA SER A 141 -6.01 1.55 13.63
C SER A 141 -4.73 0.96 13.04
N GLU A 142 -3.96 0.27 13.85
CA GLU A 142 -2.76 -0.45 13.45
C GLU A 142 -2.56 -1.63 14.39
N ASN A 143 -2.27 -2.81 13.83
CA ASN A 143 -2.11 -4.04 14.61
C ASN A 143 -0.65 -4.32 14.97
N ASP A 144 0.29 -3.72 14.25
CA ASP A 144 1.71 -3.94 14.43
C ASP A 144 2.25 -3.03 15.55
N LYS A 145 2.73 -3.66 16.62
CA LYS A 145 3.27 -2.96 17.79
C LYS A 145 4.55 -2.17 17.50
N GLU A 146 5.32 -2.56 16.49
CA GLU A 146 6.52 -1.81 16.10
C GLU A 146 6.17 -0.43 15.55
N CYS A 147 4.98 -0.30 14.98
CA CYS A 147 4.50 0.98 14.46
C CYS A 147 4.05 1.94 15.57
N GLU A 148 3.59 1.43 16.69
CA GLU A 148 2.97 2.22 17.77
C GLU A 148 3.87 3.37 18.26
N LYS A 149 5.12 3.08 18.58
CA LYS A 149 6.09 4.09 19.05
C LYS A 149 6.26 5.21 18.01
N ILE A 150 6.40 4.84 16.74
CA ILE A 150 6.60 5.79 15.64
C ILE A 150 5.34 6.63 15.44
N LEU A 151 4.17 6.03 15.51
CA LEU A 151 2.90 6.74 15.39
C LEU A 151 2.72 7.77 16.50
N ILE A 152 3.07 7.42 17.75
CA ILE A 152 3.05 8.36 18.90
C ILE A 152 4.01 9.52 18.63
N GLU A 153 5.26 9.26 18.23
CA GLU A 153 6.25 10.29 17.90
C GLU A 153 5.79 11.20 16.75
N ARG A 154 4.93 10.70 15.86
CA ARG A 154 4.32 11.45 14.76
C ARG A 154 3.03 12.17 15.12
N GLY A 155 2.61 12.07 16.37
CA GLY A 155 1.47 12.81 16.93
C GLY A 155 0.12 12.15 16.68
N TYR A 156 0.09 10.82 16.53
CA TYR A 156 -1.14 10.05 16.61
C TYR A 156 -1.54 9.91 18.08
N ASN A 157 -2.77 10.30 18.40
CA ASN A 157 -3.21 10.42 19.79
C ASN A 157 -3.89 9.14 20.29
N ASN A 158 -4.64 8.46 19.43
CA ASN A 158 -5.45 7.32 19.83
C ASN A 158 -5.33 6.18 18.83
N PHE A 159 -5.14 4.98 19.37
CA PHE A 159 -5.21 3.71 18.66
C PHE A 159 -6.60 3.13 18.90
N ARG A 160 -7.43 3.07 17.86
CA ARG A 160 -8.84 2.70 17.99
C ARG A 160 -9.16 1.47 17.18
N ASN A 161 -9.93 0.58 17.78
CA ASN A 161 -10.66 -0.38 16.96
C ASN A 161 -11.79 0.37 16.26
N ILE A 162 -11.85 0.24 14.94
CA ILE A 162 -12.84 0.93 14.09
C ILE A 162 -14.29 0.56 14.43
N GLU A 163 -14.51 -0.62 15.02
CA GLU A 163 -15.84 -1.11 15.39
C GLU A 163 -16.35 -0.47 16.69
N ASP A 164 -15.45 -0.08 17.58
CA ASP A 164 -15.76 0.37 18.92
C ASP A 164 -15.75 1.90 19.10
N THR A 165 -15.32 2.63 18.05
CA THR A 165 -15.26 4.11 18.14
C THR A 165 -16.55 4.77 17.67
N ASN A 166 -16.98 5.80 18.42
CA ASN A 166 -18.08 6.70 18.06
C ASN A 166 -17.59 8.09 17.61
N CYS A 167 -16.26 8.28 17.53
CA CYS A 167 -15.69 9.52 17.04
C CYS A 167 -16.06 9.78 15.59
N LYS A 168 -16.13 11.06 15.21
CA LYS A 168 -16.45 11.50 13.87
C LYS A 168 -15.25 12.19 13.23
N TYR A 169 -14.98 11.85 11.97
CA TYR A 169 -13.79 12.30 11.24
C TYR A 169 -14.18 13.09 10.00
N ASP A 170 -13.39 14.09 9.68
CA ASP A 170 -13.49 14.85 8.42
C ASP A 170 -12.89 14.05 7.27
N LEU A 171 -11.87 13.24 7.57
CA LEU A 171 -11.13 12.45 6.59
C LEU A 171 -10.77 11.08 7.16
N ILE A 172 -11.06 10.04 6.41
CA ILE A 172 -10.55 8.69 6.64
C ILE A 172 -9.52 8.39 5.57
N LEU A 173 -8.32 7.97 6.00
CA LEU A 173 -7.26 7.49 5.12
C LEU A 173 -7.28 5.96 5.11
N ALA A 174 -7.08 5.36 3.93
CA ALA A 174 -6.90 3.92 3.75
C ALA A 174 -5.86 3.69 2.65
N ILE A 175 -4.59 3.76 3.03
CA ILE A 175 -3.46 3.75 2.12
C ILE A 175 -2.73 2.41 2.20
N HIS A 176 -2.85 1.58 1.16
CA HIS A 176 -2.29 0.22 1.11
C HIS A 176 -2.71 -0.62 2.32
N SER A 177 -4.01 -0.61 2.63
CA SER A 177 -4.60 -1.37 3.72
C SER A 177 -5.84 -2.18 3.31
N LEU A 178 -6.60 -1.72 2.31
CA LEU A 178 -7.84 -2.37 1.89
C LEU A 178 -7.62 -3.71 1.19
N GLU A 179 -6.51 -3.88 0.49
CA GLU A 179 -6.12 -5.10 -0.20
C GLU A 179 -5.83 -6.28 0.75
N HIS A 180 -5.64 -5.99 2.01
CA HIS A 180 -5.37 -6.99 3.06
C HIS A 180 -6.64 -7.52 3.75
N LEU A 181 -7.79 -6.97 3.43
CA LEU A 181 -9.07 -7.36 4.01
C LEU A 181 -9.66 -8.61 3.34
N THR A 182 -10.48 -9.35 4.08
CA THR A 182 -11.21 -10.51 3.55
C THR A 182 -12.51 -10.13 2.82
N ASN A 183 -13.01 -8.92 3.06
CA ASN A 183 -14.22 -8.38 2.44
C ASN A 183 -14.25 -6.84 2.55
N THR A 184 -15.27 -6.22 1.95
CA THR A 184 -15.40 -4.76 1.91
C THR A 184 -16.36 -4.17 2.96
N LYS A 185 -16.80 -4.95 3.96
CA LYS A 185 -17.75 -4.46 4.99
C LYS A 185 -17.23 -3.28 5.81
N ILE A 186 -15.91 -3.09 5.83
CA ILE A 186 -15.27 -1.94 6.49
C ILE A 186 -15.86 -0.59 6.05
N PHE A 187 -16.37 -0.47 4.82
CA PHE A 187 -17.01 0.75 4.33
C PHE A 187 -18.29 1.10 5.08
N ILE A 188 -18.95 0.13 5.75
CA ILE A 188 -20.08 0.40 6.65
C ILE A 188 -19.57 1.19 7.87
N ASN A 189 -18.42 0.79 8.42
CA ASN A 189 -17.82 1.46 9.56
C ASN A 189 -17.28 2.84 9.15
N PHE A 190 -16.62 2.96 8.01
CA PHE A 190 -16.19 4.25 7.50
C PHE A 190 -17.35 5.25 7.39
N LYS A 191 -18.49 4.84 6.83
CA LYS A 191 -19.70 5.69 6.79
C LYS A 191 -20.15 6.14 8.16
N LYS A 192 -20.20 5.21 9.13
CA LYS A 192 -20.62 5.55 10.50
C LYS A 192 -19.68 6.56 11.17
N LEU A 193 -18.39 6.53 10.81
CA LEU A 193 -17.36 7.38 11.42
C LEU A 193 -17.19 8.73 10.72
N LEU A 194 -17.72 8.92 9.53
CA LEU A 194 -17.63 10.20 8.83
C LEU A 194 -18.54 11.25 9.47
N LYS A 195 -18.04 12.48 9.53
CA LYS A 195 -18.85 13.68 9.71
C LYS A 195 -19.70 13.94 8.45
N PRO A 196 -20.76 14.76 8.52
CA PRO A 196 -21.39 15.31 7.32
C PRO A 196 -20.30 15.93 6.41
N ASN A 197 -20.34 15.65 5.12
CA ASN A 197 -19.31 16.05 4.15
C ASN A 197 -17.92 15.42 4.32
N GLY A 198 -17.73 14.50 5.26
CA GLY A 198 -16.50 13.76 5.44
C GLY A 198 -16.12 12.92 4.22
N LEU A 199 -14.85 12.66 4.08
CA LEU A 199 -14.26 12.00 2.91
C LEU A 199 -13.50 10.74 3.29
N ILE A 200 -13.47 9.77 2.37
CA ILE A 200 -12.59 8.60 2.44
C ILE A 200 -11.58 8.72 1.31
N PHE A 201 -10.32 8.84 1.64
CA PHE A 201 -9.22 8.81 0.68
C PHE A 201 -8.53 7.45 0.73
N PHE A 202 -8.39 6.81 -0.41
CA PHE A 202 -7.78 5.50 -0.52
C PHE A 202 -6.72 5.43 -1.63
N GLU A 203 -5.73 4.58 -1.41
CA GLU A 203 -4.80 4.11 -2.44
C GLU A 203 -4.51 2.63 -2.21
N VAL A 204 -4.55 1.84 -3.29
CA VAL A 204 -4.26 0.40 -3.29
C VAL A 204 -3.48 0.03 -4.56
N PRO A 205 -2.78 -1.12 -4.59
CA PRO A 205 -2.22 -1.65 -5.84
C PRO A 205 -3.31 -1.84 -6.89
N ASN A 206 -3.02 -1.45 -8.14
CA ASN A 206 -3.90 -1.63 -9.27
C ASN A 206 -3.72 -3.04 -9.85
N SER A 207 -4.76 -3.84 -9.77
CA SER A 207 -4.73 -5.23 -10.21
C SER A 207 -5.34 -5.39 -11.61
N SER A 208 -4.77 -4.66 -12.57
CA SER A 208 -5.12 -4.79 -13.98
C SER A 208 -4.76 -6.18 -14.54
N GLN A 209 -5.17 -6.46 -15.77
CA GLN A 209 -4.80 -7.70 -16.43
C GLN A 209 -3.27 -7.86 -16.56
N GLU A 210 -2.56 -6.76 -16.77
CA GLU A 210 -1.10 -6.76 -16.85
C GLU A 210 -0.45 -7.15 -15.52
N TYR A 211 -1.01 -6.69 -14.40
CA TYR A 211 -0.58 -7.11 -13.07
C TYR A 211 -0.61 -8.63 -12.93
N PHE A 212 -1.74 -9.28 -13.24
CA PHE A 212 -1.88 -10.72 -13.10
C PHE A 212 -0.96 -11.52 -14.02
N SER A 213 -0.56 -10.98 -15.16
CA SER A 213 0.38 -11.63 -16.07
C SER A 213 1.83 -11.54 -15.61
N LYS A 214 2.19 -10.49 -14.86
CA LYS A 214 3.58 -10.17 -14.49
C LYS A 214 3.90 -10.33 -13.01
N ARG A 215 2.90 -10.51 -12.14
CA ARG A 215 3.10 -10.59 -10.70
C ARG A 215 4.05 -11.72 -10.31
N ILE A 216 4.87 -11.47 -9.31
CA ILE A 216 5.83 -12.43 -8.78
C ILE A 216 5.24 -13.20 -7.59
N TYR A 217 4.50 -12.49 -6.73
CA TYR A 217 3.83 -13.02 -5.54
C TYR A 217 2.51 -12.29 -5.32
N ASP A 218 1.66 -12.86 -4.49
CA ASP A 218 0.33 -12.36 -4.14
C ASP A 218 0.26 -12.00 -2.64
N SER A 219 0.86 -12.82 -1.76
CA SER A 219 0.82 -12.58 -0.32
C SER A 219 1.47 -11.24 0.08
N PRO A 220 0.89 -10.51 1.00
CA PRO A 220 -0.29 -10.83 1.80
C PRO A 220 -1.61 -10.25 1.27
N HIS A 221 -1.71 -9.87 -0.01
CA HIS A 221 -2.91 -9.27 -0.57
C HIS A 221 -4.00 -10.33 -0.78
N LEU A 222 -5.21 -10.06 -0.32
CA LEU A 222 -6.36 -10.96 -0.42
C LEU A 222 -7.39 -10.47 -1.43
N ILE A 223 -7.53 -9.14 -1.59
CA ILE A 223 -8.40 -8.52 -2.58
C ILE A 223 -7.54 -7.69 -3.52
N PHE A 224 -7.73 -7.90 -4.81
CA PHE A 224 -6.98 -7.27 -5.88
C PHE A 224 -7.89 -6.31 -6.63
N PHE A 225 -7.79 -5.04 -6.29
CA PHE A 225 -8.70 -4.01 -6.74
C PHE A 225 -8.35 -3.43 -8.11
N THR A 226 -9.40 -2.99 -8.81
CA THR A 226 -9.34 -2.14 -10.01
C THR A 226 -10.20 -0.90 -9.80
N LYS A 227 -10.19 0.06 -10.72
CA LYS A 227 -11.12 1.20 -10.67
C LYS A 227 -12.57 0.74 -10.59
N LYS A 228 -12.93 -0.27 -11.38
CA LYS A 228 -14.30 -0.83 -11.42
C LYS A 228 -14.73 -1.48 -10.10
N SER A 229 -13.76 -2.02 -9.34
CA SER A 229 -14.04 -2.50 -7.99
C SER A 229 -14.57 -1.39 -7.09
N PHE A 230 -13.95 -0.20 -7.12
CA PHE A 230 -14.36 0.94 -6.31
C PHE A 230 -15.66 1.58 -6.79
N GLU A 231 -15.94 1.59 -8.09
CA GLU A 231 -17.26 1.99 -8.60
C GLU A 231 -18.36 1.11 -8.00
N LYS A 232 -18.15 -0.21 -7.93
CA LYS A 232 -19.10 -1.13 -7.31
C LYS A 232 -19.20 -0.97 -5.78
N ILE A 233 -18.09 -0.66 -5.10
CA ILE A 233 -18.10 -0.31 -3.68
C ILE A 233 -18.94 0.94 -3.44
N GLY A 234 -18.75 1.99 -4.24
CA GLY A 234 -19.55 3.21 -4.16
C GLY A 234 -21.05 2.93 -4.23
N LEU A 235 -21.47 2.14 -5.23
CA LEU A 235 -22.88 1.75 -5.40
C LEU A 235 -23.39 0.91 -4.22
N LYS A 236 -22.62 -0.11 -3.80
CA LYS A 236 -23.01 -1.05 -2.73
C LYS A 236 -23.21 -0.38 -1.39
N TYR A 237 -22.34 0.56 -1.03
CA TYR A 237 -22.36 1.23 0.27
C TYR A 237 -23.01 2.62 0.23
N ASN A 238 -23.60 3.00 -0.89
CA ASN A 238 -24.18 4.34 -1.09
C ASN A 238 -23.17 5.43 -0.75
N LEU A 239 -22.00 5.38 -1.41
CA LEU A 239 -20.94 6.37 -1.35
C LEU A 239 -20.77 7.01 -2.73
N LYS A 240 -20.67 8.31 -2.77
CA LYS A 240 -20.38 9.05 -4.01
C LYS A 240 -18.88 9.01 -4.30
N LEU A 241 -18.50 8.39 -5.40
CA LEU A 241 -17.13 8.42 -5.89
C LEU A 241 -16.86 9.79 -6.53
N ILE A 242 -16.10 10.64 -5.85
CA ILE A 242 -15.76 11.99 -6.31
C ILE A 242 -14.76 11.95 -7.45
N ASN A 243 -13.71 11.14 -7.26
CA ASN A 243 -12.69 10.93 -8.27
C ASN A 243 -12.03 9.55 -8.09
N ILE A 244 -11.58 8.97 -9.18
CA ILE A 244 -10.76 7.78 -9.19
C ILE A 244 -9.78 7.83 -10.37
N THR A 245 -8.53 7.54 -10.10
CA THR A 245 -7.48 7.51 -11.12
C THR A 245 -6.51 6.38 -10.87
N THR A 246 -5.72 6.07 -11.87
CA THR A 246 -4.50 5.27 -11.69
C THR A 246 -3.32 6.20 -11.65
N THR A 247 -2.31 5.82 -10.90
CA THR A 247 -1.15 6.66 -10.64
C THR A 247 0.11 5.81 -10.55
N SER A 248 1.26 6.48 -10.59
CA SER A 248 2.57 5.86 -10.62
C SER A 248 2.98 5.38 -12.01
N TYR A 249 4.09 4.67 -12.08
CA TYR A 249 4.59 4.11 -13.33
C TYR A 249 3.61 3.11 -13.95
N SER A 250 3.77 2.86 -15.24
CA SER A 250 3.23 1.63 -15.83
C SER A 250 3.75 0.42 -15.01
N MET A 251 2.99 -0.64 -14.97
CA MET A 251 3.44 -1.84 -14.26
C MET A 251 4.75 -2.36 -14.81
N TYR A 252 4.95 -2.28 -16.13
CA TYR A 252 6.21 -2.65 -16.78
C TYR A 252 7.39 -1.85 -16.24
N ASP A 253 7.27 -0.53 -16.19
CA ASP A 253 8.33 0.35 -15.70
C ASP A 253 8.56 0.18 -14.21
N SER A 254 7.51 -0.06 -13.43
CA SER A 254 7.62 -0.36 -12.00
C SER A 254 8.40 -1.64 -11.73
N PHE A 255 8.12 -2.72 -12.44
CA PHE A 255 8.89 -3.96 -12.30
C PHE A 255 10.35 -3.80 -12.76
N LYS A 256 10.56 -3.12 -13.89
CA LYS A 256 11.90 -2.81 -14.39
C LYS A 256 12.69 -1.97 -13.39
N PHE A 257 12.06 -0.92 -12.83
CA PHE A 257 12.64 -0.06 -11.81
C PHE A 257 13.01 -0.86 -10.55
N GLN A 258 12.10 -1.68 -10.03
CA GLN A 258 12.33 -2.50 -8.85
C GLN A 258 13.56 -3.41 -9.03
N LYS A 259 13.64 -4.10 -10.17
CA LYS A 259 14.78 -4.95 -10.49
C LYS A 259 16.08 -4.16 -10.58
N GLN A 260 16.09 -3.02 -11.27
CA GLN A 260 17.27 -2.18 -11.40
C GLN A 260 17.72 -1.60 -10.05
N SER A 261 16.77 -1.16 -9.21
CA SER A 261 17.06 -0.65 -7.88
C SER A 261 17.65 -1.72 -6.97
N GLN A 262 17.09 -2.92 -6.99
CA GLN A 262 17.62 -4.06 -6.21
C GLN A 262 19.05 -4.41 -6.62
N ASP A 263 19.32 -4.52 -7.91
CA ASP A 263 20.65 -4.87 -8.42
C ASP A 263 21.69 -3.82 -8.06
N LEU A 264 21.33 -2.54 -8.13
CA LEU A 264 22.21 -1.43 -7.74
C LEU A 264 22.40 -1.35 -6.23
N TYR A 265 21.35 -1.57 -5.46
CA TYR A 265 21.42 -1.60 -3.99
C TYR A 265 22.30 -2.73 -3.48
N LYS A 266 22.15 -3.95 -4.05
CA LYS A 266 23.05 -5.08 -3.75
C LYS A 266 24.51 -4.75 -4.07
N LYS A 267 24.77 -4.12 -5.22
CA LYS A 267 26.13 -3.69 -5.62
C LYS A 267 26.72 -2.64 -4.67
N LEU A 268 25.90 -1.67 -4.24
CA LEU A 268 26.31 -0.62 -3.32
C LEU A 268 26.58 -1.17 -1.92
N ASN A 269 25.72 -2.03 -1.41
CA ASN A 269 25.91 -2.66 -0.09
C ASN A 269 27.15 -3.56 -0.06
N ASN A 270 27.37 -4.35 -1.10
CA ASN A 270 28.59 -5.14 -1.20
C ASN A 270 29.85 -4.25 -1.28
N GLY A 271 29.74 -3.08 -1.88
CA GLY A 271 30.82 -2.06 -1.90
C GLY A 271 31.03 -1.39 -0.54
N ILE A 272 29.95 -1.03 0.18
CA ILE A 272 30.01 -0.41 1.50
C ILE A 272 30.53 -1.38 2.56
N PHE A 273 30.13 -2.65 2.51
CA PHE A 273 30.70 -3.66 3.40
C PHE A 273 32.21 -3.80 3.23
N LYS A 274 32.70 -3.81 1.99
CA LYS A 274 34.14 -3.79 1.73
C LYS A 274 34.81 -2.51 2.23
N LEU A 275 34.16 -1.35 2.09
CA LEU A 275 34.68 -0.07 2.58
C LEU A 275 34.64 0.04 4.12
N LYS A 276 33.68 -0.57 4.81
CA LYS A 276 33.61 -0.58 6.28
C LYS A 276 34.73 -1.43 6.90
N TYR A 277 35.13 -2.50 6.24
CA TYR A 277 36.32 -3.28 6.61
C TYR A 277 37.64 -2.55 6.27
N ILE A 278 37.61 -1.61 5.32
CA ILE A 278 38.78 -0.86 4.84
C ILE A 278 38.96 0.48 5.59
N LYS A 279 38.11 0.83 6.58
CA LYS A 279 38.30 2.05 7.37
C LYS A 279 39.70 2.15 8.02
N ASN A 280 40.35 1.03 8.22
CA ASN A 280 41.77 0.97 8.64
C ASN A 280 42.77 0.99 7.47
N PHE A 281 42.29 1.00 6.21
CA PHE A 281 43.14 0.91 5.01
C PHE A 281 42.93 2.12 4.05
N VAL A 282 42.30 3.21 4.51
CA VAL A 282 41.85 4.34 3.69
C VAL A 282 43.01 5.12 3.01
N LYS A 283 44.25 4.82 3.28
CA LYS A 283 45.36 5.52 2.59
C LYS A 283 45.60 5.06 1.13
N ASN A 284 44.94 4.00 0.63
CA ASN A 284 45.23 3.45 -0.71
C ASN A 284 43.98 3.08 -1.54
N ILE A 285 42.84 3.74 -1.36
CA ILE A 285 41.70 3.57 -2.27
C ILE A 285 42.05 4.19 -3.62
N THR A 286 42.22 3.35 -4.64
CA THR A 286 42.49 3.84 -5.98
C THR A 286 41.35 4.76 -6.46
N PRO A 287 41.65 5.88 -7.11
CA PRO A 287 40.63 6.80 -7.64
C PRO A 287 39.57 6.11 -8.50
N LYS A 288 39.95 5.03 -9.18
CA LYS A 288 39.03 4.21 -10.01
C LYS A 288 37.90 3.56 -9.24
N ILE A 289 38.11 3.03 -8.02
CA ILE A 289 37.09 2.40 -7.19
C ILE A 289 36.12 3.46 -6.67
N PHE A 290 36.64 4.61 -6.24
CA PHE A 290 35.81 5.74 -5.80
C PHE A 290 34.95 6.29 -6.95
N LEU A 291 35.52 6.45 -8.15
CA LEU A 291 34.76 6.89 -9.33
C LEU A 291 33.69 5.90 -9.74
N LYS A 292 33.94 4.58 -9.65
CA LYS A 292 32.94 3.55 -9.92
C LYS A 292 31.79 3.61 -8.92
N PHE A 293 32.10 3.72 -7.61
CA PHE A 293 31.08 3.86 -6.55
C PHE A 293 30.26 5.12 -6.73
N ARG A 294 30.88 6.28 -6.99
CA ARG A 294 30.20 7.54 -7.28
C ARG A 294 29.28 7.41 -8.50
N ARG A 295 29.73 6.77 -9.56
CA ARG A 295 28.94 6.56 -10.77
C ARG A 295 27.71 5.67 -10.50
N ASP A 296 27.86 4.58 -9.74
CA ASP A 296 26.76 3.68 -9.42
C ASP A 296 25.77 4.35 -8.45
N TYR A 297 26.25 5.16 -7.50
CA TYR A 297 25.41 6.00 -6.64
C TYR A 297 24.63 7.07 -7.45
N LEU A 298 25.27 7.75 -8.39
CA LEU A 298 24.60 8.73 -9.24
C LEU A 298 23.57 8.08 -10.17
N LYS A 299 23.83 6.87 -10.65
CA LYS A 299 22.84 6.08 -11.41
C LYS A 299 21.62 5.74 -10.55
N LEU A 300 21.84 5.28 -9.33
CA LEU A 300 20.74 4.97 -8.40
C LEU A 300 19.94 6.23 -8.07
N LYS A 301 20.64 7.34 -7.81
CA LYS A 301 19.99 8.64 -7.59
C LYS A 301 19.16 9.05 -8.79
N LYS A 302 19.69 8.97 -10.01
CA LYS A 302 18.95 9.30 -11.23
C LYS A 302 17.72 8.40 -11.41
N ILE A 303 17.84 7.09 -11.20
CA ILE A 303 16.72 6.15 -11.28
C ILE A 303 15.63 6.53 -10.26
N ASN A 304 16.04 6.89 -9.04
CA ASN A 304 15.12 7.33 -8.01
C ASN A 304 14.46 8.67 -8.38
N ASP A 305 15.22 9.63 -8.88
CA ASP A 305 14.70 10.94 -9.29
C ASP A 305 13.72 10.79 -10.48
N ASP A 306 14.03 9.97 -11.47
CA ASP A 306 13.13 9.66 -12.58
C ASP A 306 11.86 8.97 -12.08
N PHE A 307 11.96 8.05 -11.11
CA PHE A 307 10.82 7.43 -10.47
C PHE A 307 9.95 8.45 -9.72
N ARG A 308 10.56 9.38 -9.00
CA ARG A 308 9.88 10.45 -8.26
C ARG A 308 9.07 11.34 -9.19
N LEU A 309 9.66 11.83 -10.28
CA LEU A 309 9.01 12.73 -11.23
C LEU A 309 7.78 12.12 -11.89
N ASN A 310 7.79 10.82 -12.16
CA ASN A 310 6.71 10.12 -12.86
C ASN A 310 5.66 9.50 -11.92
N HIS A 311 5.87 9.57 -10.61
CA HIS A 311 4.94 8.97 -9.62
C HIS A 311 3.64 9.77 -9.48
N PHE A 312 3.57 10.96 -10.05
CA PHE A 312 2.50 11.89 -9.76
C PHE A 312 1.22 11.63 -10.53
N ILE A 313 1.26 11.40 -11.81
CA ILE A 313 0.01 11.26 -12.57
C ILE A 313 0.30 10.46 -13.83
N ASN A 314 -0.02 9.22 -13.83
CA ASN A 314 -0.19 8.50 -15.07
C ASN A 314 -1.65 8.02 -15.13
N ASN A 315 -2.43 8.61 -15.99
CA ASN A 315 -3.84 8.23 -16.19
C ASN A 315 -3.99 6.99 -17.08
N SER A 316 -2.92 6.20 -17.26
CA SER A 316 -3.01 4.95 -18.00
C SER A 316 -3.71 3.88 -17.15
N ASN A 317 -4.42 2.97 -17.80
CA ASN A 317 -5.02 1.82 -17.11
C ASN A 317 -3.98 0.84 -16.54
N ASP A 318 -2.73 1.01 -16.90
CA ASP A 318 -1.60 0.13 -16.55
C ASP A 318 -0.73 0.68 -15.43
N SER A 319 -1.16 1.78 -14.77
CA SER A 319 -0.41 2.36 -13.66
C SER A 319 -0.50 1.48 -12.41
N TRP A 320 0.54 1.55 -11.57
CA TRP A 320 0.75 0.63 -10.44
C TRP A 320 -0.29 0.73 -9.33
N CYS A 321 -0.84 1.91 -9.07
CA CYS A 321 -1.82 2.14 -8.00
C CYS A 321 -3.16 2.63 -8.54
N VAL A 322 -4.24 2.29 -7.87
CA VAL A 322 -5.55 2.94 -7.95
C VAL A 322 -5.72 3.84 -6.74
N ARG A 323 -6.08 5.08 -6.99
CA ARG A 323 -6.26 6.13 -5.99
C ARG A 323 -7.62 6.80 -6.19
N GLY A 324 -8.32 7.07 -5.10
CA GLY A 324 -9.63 7.73 -5.22
C GLY A 324 -10.16 8.32 -3.93
N ILE A 325 -11.27 9.04 -4.07
CA ILE A 325 -11.96 9.71 -2.98
C ILE A 325 -13.45 9.41 -3.05
N PHE A 326 -13.98 8.95 -1.92
CA PHE A 326 -15.42 8.86 -1.68
C PHE A 326 -15.90 9.97 -0.76
N LYS A 327 -17.15 10.37 -0.95
CA LYS A 327 -17.95 11.19 -0.05
C LYS A 327 -19.23 10.43 0.33
N MET A 328 -19.81 10.74 1.46
CA MET A 328 -21.17 10.27 1.74
C MET A 328 -22.11 10.82 0.69
N ASN A 329 -23.06 10.00 0.24
CA ASN A 329 -24.23 10.54 -0.46
C ASN A 329 -25.11 11.25 0.57
N ASP A 330 -25.58 12.42 0.20
CA ASP A 330 -26.53 13.20 0.98
C ASP A 330 -27.83 12.44 1.18
#